data_ca9aaabb5b48d77eedf83581fdbcc2ca
#
_entry.id   ca9aaabb5b48d77eedf83581fdbcc2ca
#
_cell.length_a   1.000
_cell.length_b   1.000
_cell.length_c   1.000
_cell.angle_alpha   90.00
_cell.angle_beta   90.00
_cell.angle_gamma   90.00
#
_symmetry.space_group_name_H-M   'P 1'
#
loop_
_entity.id
_entity.type
_entity.pdbx_description
1 polymer ?
#
loop_
_entity_poly.entity_id
_entity_poly.type
_entity_poly.pdbx_seq_one_letter_code
_entity_poly.pdbx_strand_id
1 'polypeptide(L)'
;MAIDGVKIIDSDDGYDIYNFIVERYKDGENIDNIIADILDEESNYCTDDFYAEIYWTALAYSLWKIGHLPEDIRNKALRLIENGADDFWLEIDSKAKSQRQRALDKLAIQLQSENPRPIKVPKSRVKREPYFKQGDVLSVDFEDKYGLLFVSEINQTPRKIEYHLA
;
A
#
# COMPACT_ATOMS: atom_id res chain seq x y z
N MET A 1 -12.80 6.06 -7.65
CA MET A 1 -11.85 6.36 -6.55
C MET A 1 -12.52 7.30 -5.57
N ALA A 2 -12.54 6.96 -4.29
CA ALA A 2 -12.91 7.90 -3.24
C ALA A 2 -11.66 8.68 -2.80
N ILE A 3 -11.83 9.97 -2.53
CA ILE A 3 -10.77 10.84 -2.02
C ILE A 3 -11.29 11.40 -0.70
N ASP A 4 -10.81 10.82 0.41
CA ASP A 4 -11.22 11.18 1.76
C ASP A 4 -10.44 12.38 2.32
N GLY A 5 -9.39 12.82 1.63
CA GLY A 5 -8.54 13.93 2.02
C GLY A 5 -7.40 14.23 1.06
N VAL A 6 -6.58 15.18 1.44
CA VAL A 6 -5.50 15.74 0.59
C VAL A 6 -4.09 15.28 0.97
N LYS A 7 -3.95 14.44 1.99
CA LYS A 7 -2.63 13.90 2.35
C LYS A 7 -2.19 12.85 1.34
N ILE A 8 -0.94 12.42 1.47
CA ILE A 8 -0.30 11.54 0.47
C ILE A 8 -1.04 10.22 0.28
N ILE A 9 -1.60 9.67 1.35
CA ILE A 9 -2.29 8.36 1.35
C ILE A 9 -3.77 8.46 1.73
N ASP A 10 -4.41 9.62 1.54
CA ASP A 10 -5.83 9.81 1.89
C ASP A 10 -6.78 9.42 0.74
N SER A 11 -6.26 9.09 -0.45
CA SER A 11 -7.04 8.51 -1.55
C SER A 11 -7.01 6.99 -1.51
N ASP A 12 -8.01 6.34 -2.10
CA ASP A 12 -8.04 4.87 -2.23
C ASP A 12 -6.74 4.35 -2.85
N ASP A 13 -6.36 4.89 -4.01
CA ASP A 13 -5.12 4.46 -4.71
C ASP A 13 -3.86 4.70 -3.86
N GLY A 14 -3.77 5.87 -3.20
CA GLY A 14 -2.63 6.16 -2.33
C GLY A 14 -2.56 5.21 -1.14
N TYR A 15 -3.70 4.85 -0.57
CA TYR A 15 -3.80 3.91 0.53
C TYR A 15 -3.49 2.47 0.09
N ASP A 16 -3.98 2.06 -1.07
CA ASP A 16 -3.75 0.73 -1.63
C ASP A 16 -2.26 0.52 -1.94
N ILE A 17 -1.60 1.51 -2.55
CA ILE A 17 -0.16 1.47 -2.80
C ILE A 17 0.63 1.36 -1.49
N TYR A 18 0.25 2.17 -0.48
CA TYR A 18 0.89 2.11 0.83
C TYR A 18 0.75 0.73 1.48
N ASN A 19 -0.46 0.18 1.48
CA ASN A 19 -0.71 -1.14 2.06
C ASN A 19 0.00 -2.24 1.29
N PHE A 20 -0.04 -2.22 -0.04
CA PHE A 20 0.65 -3.18 -0.88
C PHE A 20 2.12 -3.29 -0.51
N ILE A 21 2.80 -2.16 -0.37
CA ILE A 21 4.24 -2.13 -0.07
C ILE A 21 4.50 -2.50 1.39
N VAL A 22 3.82 -1.84 2.34
CA VAL A 22 4.14 -1.96 3.76
C VAL A 22 3.76 -3.33 4.32
N GLU A 23 2.63 -3.90 3.90
CA GLU A 23 2.20 -5.20 4.40
C GLU A 23 3.09 -6.33 3.88
N ARG A 24 3.41 -6.35 2.58
CA ARG A 24 4.35 -7.33 1.99
C ARG A 24 5.75 -7.23 2.61
N TYR A 25 6.23 -5.99 2.84
CA TYR A 25 7.51 -5.77 3.53
C TYR A 25 7.50 -6.31 4.95
N LYS A 26 6.43 -6.06 5.72
CA LYS A 26 6.27 -6.61 7.07
C LYS A 26 6.16 -8.14 7.07
N ASP A 27 5.65 -8.73 6.00
CA ASP A 27 5.61 -10.18 5.81
C ASP A 27 6.97 -10.79 5.45
N GLY A 28 8.00 -9.96 5.26
CA GLY A 28 9.37 -10.38 5.00
C GLY A 28 9.64 -10.69 3.54
N GLU A 29 8.80 -10.21 2.63
CA GLU A 29 9.03 -10.36 1.21
C GLU A 29 10.24 -9.52 0.75
N ASN A 30 10.91 -9.98 -0.31
CA ASN A 30 12.06 -9.27 -0.89
C ASN A 30 11.60 -7.92 -1.46
N ILE A 31 12.29 -6.86 -1.06
CA ILE A 31 11.94 -5.49 -1.45
C ILE A 31 12.02 -5.25 -2.96
N ASP A 32 12.98 -5.86 -3.64
CA ASP A 32 13.14 -5.71 -5.08
C ASP A 32 11.94 -6.30 -5.84
N ASN A 33 11.38 -7.42 -5.35
CA ASN A 33 10.17 -8.00 -5.91
C ASN A 33 8.96 -7.09 -5.68
N ILE A 34 8.80 -6.54 -4.47
CA ILE A 34 7.71 -5.62 -4.16
C ILE A 34 7.75 -4.39 -5.08
N ILE A 35 8.96 -3.83 -5.28
CA ILE A 35 9.15 -2.67 -6.17
C ILE A 35 8.85 -3.05 -7.63
N ALA A 36 9.35 -4.18 -8.11
CA ALA A 36 9.09 -4.64 -9.47
C ALA A 36 7.58 -4.80 -9.72
N ASP A 37 6.88 -5.49 -8.83
CA ASP A 37 5.45 -5.74 -8.96
C ASP A 37 4.62 -4.44 -8.97
N ILE A 38 4.91 -3.48 -8.08
CA ILE A 38 4.17 -2.21 -8.06
C ILE A 38 4.47 -1.35 -9.29
N LEU A 39 5.68 -1.41 -9.84
CA LEU A 39 6.04 -0.70 -11.07
C LEU A 39 5.36 -1.31 -12.31
N ASP A 40 5.15 -2.63 -12.33
CA ASP A 40 4.39 -3.29 -13.41
C ASP A 40 2.92 -2.84 -13.43
N GLU A 41 2.38 -2.39 -12.30
CA GLU A 41 1.03 -1.84 -12.17
C GLU A 41 0.95 -0.33 -12.53
N GLU A 42 2.05 0.36 -12.83
CA GLU A 42 2.05 1.81 -13.10
C GLU A 42 0.98 2.22 -14.11
N SER A 43 0.84 1.49 -15.21
CA SER A 43 -0.12 1.82 -16.27
C SER A 43 -1.58 1.73 -15.84
N ASN A 44 -1.87 0.93 -14.81
CA ASN A 44 -3.21 0.78 -14.25
C ASN A 44 -3.58 1.97 -13.34
N TYR A 45 -2.58 2.57 -12.71
CA TYR A 45 -2.76 3.73 -11.82
C TYR A 45 -2.61 5.06 -12.58
N CYS A 46 -1.58 5.22 -13.41
CA CYS A 46 -1.21 6.49 -14.04
C CYS A 46 -1.98 6.73 -15.35
N THR A 47 -3.29 6.90 -15.27
CA THR A 47 -4.16 7.18 -16.44
C THR A 47 -4.06 8.61 -16.96
N ASP A 48 -3.65 9.53 -16.10
CA ASP A 48 -3.40 10.94 -16.39
C ASP A 48 -2.43 11.56 -15.36
N ASP A 49 -2.17 12.84 -15.47
CA ASP A 49 -1.20 13.57 -14.63
C ASP A 49 -1.66 13.64 -13.16
N PHE A 50 -2.96 13.74 -12.89
CA PHE A 50 -3.51 13.75 -11.55
C PHE A 50 -3.28 12.42 -10.81
N TYR A 51 -3.58 11.32 -11.48
CA TYR A 51 -3.36 9.98 -10.92
C TYR A 51 -1.87 9.63 -10.84
N ALA A 52 -1.07 10.11 -11.79
CA ALA A 52 0.39 9.95 -11.73
C ALA A 52 1.00 10.68 -10.53
N GLU A 53 0.50 11.88 -10.16
CA GLU A 53 0.91 12.59 -8.95
C GLU A 53 0.64 11.72 -7.71
N ILE A 54 -0.58 11.16 -7.58
CA ILE A 54 -0.98 10.33 -6.46
C ILE A 54 -0.09 9.07 -6.37
N TYR A 55 0.03 8.35 -7.49
CA TYR A 55 0.79 7.09 -7.54
C TYR A 55 2.25 7.29 -7.13
N TRP A 56 2.98 8.19 -7.80
CA TRP A 56 4.40 8.35 -7.56
C TRP A 56 4.72 8.94 -6.19
N THR A 57 3.86 9.83 -5.68
CA THR A 57 4.05 10.39 -4.34
C THR A 57 3.73 9.37 -3.25
N ALA A 58 2.69 8.55 -3.41
CA ALA A 58 2.37 7.47 -2.48
C ALA A 58 3.42 6.37 -2.50
N LEU A 59 3.92 5.97 -3.69
CA LEU A 59 5.00 5.01 -3.86
C LEU A 59 6.29 5.48 -3.16
N ALA A 60 6.74 6.69 -3.45
CA ALA A 60 7.95 7.24 -2.83
C ALA A 60 7.80 7.38 -1.30
N TYR A 61 6.65 7.86 -0.82
CA TYR A 61 6.36 7.94 0.60
C TYR A 61 6.42 6.58 1.28
N SER A 62 5.80 5.56 0.69
CA SER A 62 5.74 4.20 1.25
C SER A 62 7.12 3.56 1.34
N LEU A 63 7.92 3.70 0.29
CA LEU A 63 9.30 3.21 0.27
C LEU A 63 10.20 3.97 1.25
N TRP A 64 10.00 5.29 1.40
CA TRP A 64 10.67 6.06 2.43
C TRP A 64 10.28 5.61 3.84
N LYS A 65 9.00 5.28 4.08
CA LYS A 65 8.52 4.79 5.38
C LYS A 65 9.19 3.49 5.81
N ILE A 66 9.51 2.62 4.88
CA ILE A 66 10.21 1.35 5.15
C ILE A 66 11.75 1.48 5.06
N GLY A 67 12.27 2.67 4.68
CA GLY A 67 13.70 2.94 4.58
C GLY A 67 14.38 2.36 3.34
N HIS A 68 13.63 2.12 2.26
CA HIS A 68 14.11 1.52 1.01
C HIS A 68 13.67 2.33 -0.22
N LEU A 69 13.90 3.63 -0.21
CA LEU A 69 13.54 4.50 -1.33
C LEU A 69 14.66 4.57 -2.37
N PRO A 70 14.50 3.99 -3.58
CA PRO A 70 15.44 4.12 -4.68
C PRO A 70 15.54 5.56 -5.19
N GLU A 71 16.71 5.93 -5.73
CA GLU A 71 16.98 7.30 -6.18
C GLU A 71 16.13 7.70 -7.39
N ASP A 72 15.91 6.80 -8.32
CA ASP A 72 15.08 7.03 -9.51
C ASP A 72 13.61 7.30 -9.15
N ILE A 73 13.03 6.53 -8.24
CA ILE A 73 11.67 6.75 -7.71
C ILE A 73 11.60 8.07 -6.95
N ARG A 74 12.60 8.36 -6.11
CA ARG A 74 12.70 9.66 -5.42
C ARG A 74 12.68 10.81 -6.40
N ASN A 75 13.55 10.75 -7.42
CA ASN A 75 13.68 11.82 -8.41
C ASN A 75 12.41 12.00 -9.25
N LYS A 76 11.72 10.91 -9.57
CA LYS A 76 10.43 10.97 -10.29
C LYS A 76 9.37 11.68 -9.43
N ALA A 77 9.23 11.28 -8.16
CA ALA A 77 8.29 11.92 -7.24
C ALA A 77 8.59 13.41 -7.02
N LEU A 78 9.87 13.77 -6.82
CA LEU A 78 10.27 15.16 -6.63
C LEU A 78 9.95 16.05 -7.85
N ARG A 79 10.15 15.54 -9.07
CA ARG A 79 9.78 16.27 -10.30
C ARG A 79 8.27 16.53 -10.37
N LEU A 80 7.44 15.54 -9.99
CA LEU A 80 5.99 15.74 -9.98
C LEU A 80 5.57 16.74 -8.90
N ILE A 81 6.22 16.73 -7.74
CA ILE A 81 5.99 17.73 -6.68
C ILE A 81 6.37 19.14 -7.16
N GLU A 82 7.48 19.29 -7.88
CA GLU A 82 7.93 20.58 -8.46
C GLU A 82 6.93 21.15 -9.48
N ASN A 83 6.20 20.30 -10.22
CA ASN A 83 5.14 20.72 -11.11
C ASN A 83 3.93 21.31 -10.36
N GLY A 84 3.80 21.02 -9.07
CA GLY A 84 2.72 21.46 -8.22
C GLY A 84 1.51 20.54 -8.24
N ALA A 85 0.62 20.74 -7.26
CA ALA A 85 -0.62 19.98 -7.17
C ALA A 85 -1.52 20.25 -8.39
N ASP A 86 -2.10 19.19 -8.93
CA ASP A 86 -2.96 19.26 -10.12
C ASP A 86 -4.21 20.11 -9.89
N ASP A 87 -4.72 20.73 -10.97
CA ASP A 87 -5.91 21.56 -10.92
C ASP A 87 -7.19 20.76 -10.59
N PHE A 88 -7.20 19.46 -10.85
CA PHE A 88 -8.32 18.59 -10.54
C PHE A 88 -8.67 18.60 -9.04
N TRP A 89 -7.70 18.89 -8.15
CA TRP A 89 -7.98 19.08 -6.73
C TRP A 89 -8.99 20.18 -6.43
N LEU A 90 -9.13 21.19 -7.32
CA LEU A 90 -10.15 22.26 -7.17
C LEU A 90 -11.57 21.77 -7.45
N GLU A 91 -11.73 20.69 -8.22
CA GLU A 91 -13.04 20.09 -8.47
C GLU A 91 -13.59 19.35 -7.22
N ILE A 92 -12.70 18.92 -6.33
CA ILE A 92 -13.06 18.26 -5.08
C ILE A 92 -13.47 19.28 -4.02
N ASP A 93 -12.64 20.30 -3.78
CA ASP A 93 -12.89 21.41 -2.86
C ASP A 93 -12.01 22.61 -3.22
N SER A 94 -12.53 23.81 -3.03
CA SER A 94 -11.84 25.07 -3.36
C SER A 94 -10.49 25.28 -2.65
N LYS A 95 -10.27 24.60 -1.52
CA LYS A 95 -9.04 24.65 -0.74
C LYS A 95 -8.15 23.42 -0.96
N ALA A 96 -8.66 22.37 -1.61
CA ALA A 96 -7.99 21.08 -1.72
C ALA A 96 -6.63 21.21 -2.41
N LYS A 97 -6.54 21.95 -3.52
CA LYS A 97 -5.26 22.16 -4.24
C LYS A 97 -4.19 22.79 -3.35
N SER A 98 -4.52 23.85 -2.59
CA SER A 98 -3.55 24.52 -1.72
C SER A 98 -3.15 23.64 -0.52
N GLN A 99 -4.07 22.82 -0.02
CA GLN A 99 -3.78 21.87 1.05
C GLN A 99 -2.94 20.70 0.54
N ARG A 100 -3.24 20.19 -0.66
CA ARG A 100 -2.44 19.16 -1.32
C ARG A 100 -1.01 19.65 -1.56
N GLN A 101 -0.84 20.86 -2.08
CA GLN A 101 0.49 21.46 -2.28
C GLN A 101 1.30 21.46 -0.98
N ARG A 102 0.71 21.85 0.14
CA ARG A 102 1.40 21.80 1.44
C ARG A 102 1.80 20.38 1.86
N ALA A 103 0.98 19.38 1.51
CA ALA A 103 1.31 17.99 1.77
C ALA A 103 2.48 17.52 0.89
N LEU A 104 2.49 17.92 -0.38
CA LEU A 104 3.57 17.65 -1.33
C LEU A 104 4.88 18.33 -0.91
N ASP A 105 4.85 19.61 -0.50
CA ASP A 105 6.03 20.34 -0.01
C ASP A 105 6.66 19.65 1.21
N LYS A 106 5.85 19.18 2.14
CA LYS A 106 6.33 18.40 3.29
C LYS A 106 6.95 17.07 2.85
N LEU A 107 6.32 16.39 1.90
CA LEU A 107 6.85 15.15 1.36
C LEU A 107 8.20 15.39 0.68
N ALA A 108 8.35 16.45 -0.11
CA ALA A 108 9.61 16.79 -0.77
C ALA A 108 10.77 16.92 0.24
N ILE A 109 10.52 17.56 1.39
CA ILE A 109 11.51 17.67 2.47
C ILE A 109 11.84 16.29 3.06
N GLN A 110 10.82 15.44 3.28
CA GLN A 110 11.01 14.09 3.80
C GLN A 110 11.84 13.21 2.86
N LEU A 111 11.54 13.22 1.57
CA LEU A 111 12.20 12.39 0.57
C LEU A 111 13.69 12.74 0.37
N GLN A 112 14.11 13.95 0.74
CA GLN A 112 15.51 14.41 0.66
C GLN A 112 16.36 13.93 1.84
N SER A 113 15.76 13.29 2.83
CA SER A 113 16.44 12.76 4.00
C SER A 113 16.10 11.28 4.22
N GLU A 114 16.99 10.57 4.89
CA GLU A 114 16.68 9.22 5.36
C GLU A 114 15.60 9.26 6.44
N ASN A 115 14.76 8.22 6.48
CA ASN A 115 13.78 8.09 7.54
C ASN A 115 14.49 7.70 8.86
N PRO A 116 14.44 8.53 9.91
CA PRO A 116 15.11 8.21 11.17
C PRO A 116 14.47 7.05 11.93
N ARG A 117 13.26 6.66 11.57
CA ARG A 117 12.50 5.58 12.21
C ARG A 117 11.74 4.73 11.17
N PRO A 118 12.46 4.00 10.31
CA PRO A 118 11.80 3.19 9.29
C PRO A 118 11.00 2.05 9.93
N ILE A 119 9.93 1.68 9.25
CA ILE A 119 9.17 0.48 9.60
C ILE A 119 10.11 -0.71 9.43
N LYS A 120 10.13 -1.58 10.44
CA LYS A 120 10.98 -2.78 10.43
C LYS A 120 10.13 -4.01 10.17
N VAL A 121 10.74 -5.00 9.53
CA VAL A 121 10.14 -6.34 9.45
C VAL A 121 9.99 -6.87 10.88
N PRO A 122 8.78 -7.25 11.31
CA PRO A 122 8.57 -7.82 12.63
C PRO A 122 9.40 -9.11 12.78
N LYS A 123 10.02 -9.28 13.95
CA LYS A 123 10.68 -10.54 14.24
C LYS A 123 9.66 -11.67 14.13
N SER A 124 10.00 -12.73 13.38
CA SER A 124 9.16 -13.92 13.27
C SER A 124 8.83 -14.43 14.68
N ARG A 125 7.55 -14.45 15.00
CA ARG A 125 7.08 -15.18 16.18
C ARG A 125 7.11 -16.67 15.82
N VAL A 126 7.16 -17.53 16.83
CA VAL A 126 7.15 -18.99 16.68
C VAL A 126 6.18 -19.38 15.56
N LYS A 127 6.68 -20.16 14.58
CA LYS A 127 5.83 -20.70 13.51
C LYS A 127 4.66 -21.44 14.18
N ARG A 128 3.46 -20.95 13.97
CA ARG A 128 2.25 -21.66 14.34
C ARG A 128 1.95 -22.66 13.25
N GLU A 129 1.66 -23.87 13.61
CA GLU A 129 1.10 -24.83 12.66
C GLU A 129 -0.35 -24.41 12.35
N PRO A 130 -0.78 -24.49 11.08
CA PRO A 130 -2.17 -24.27 10.74
C PRO A 130 -3.08 -25.24 11.49
N TYR A 131 -4.23 -24.77 11.99
CA TYR A 131 -5.24 -25.62 12.60
C TYR A 131 -5.93 -26.53 11.58
N PHE A 132 -6.11 -26.02 10.36
CA PHE A 132 -6.74 -26.74 9.27
C PHE A 132 -5.71 -27.05 8.18
N LYS A 133 -6.00 -28.07 7.38
CA LYS A 133 -5.24 -28.43 6.19
C LYS A 133 -6.03 -28.06 4.93
N GLN A 134 -5.35 -27.83 3.85
CA GLN A 134 -6.00 -27.67 2.55
C GLN A 134 -6.80 -28.94 2.22
N GLY A 135 -8.07 -28.77 1.85
CA GLY A 135 -9.02 -29.84 1.61
C GLY A 135 -9.84 -30.27 2.84
N ASP A 136 -9.56 -29.72 4.04
CA ASP A 136 -10.43 -29.97 5.20
C ASP A 136 -11.84 -29.43 4.94
N VAL A 137 -12.85 -30.17 5.39
CA VAL A 137 -14.26 -29.79 5.33
C VAL A 137 -14.72 -29.37 6.72
N LEU A 138 -15.24 -28.16 6.80
CA LEU A 138 -15.73 -27.55 8.03
C LEU A 138 -17.26 -27.53 8.02
N SER A 139 -17.89 -27.90 9.12
CA SER A 139 -19.32 -27.71 9.35
C SER A 139 -19.55 -26.38 10.05
N VAL A 140 -20.48 -25.59 9.54
CA VAL A 140 -20.92 -24.33 10.16
C VAL A 140 -22.40 -24.45 10.52
N ASP A 141 -22.71 -24.20 11.78
CA ASP A 141 -24.05 -24.25 12.30
C ASP A 141 -24.78 -22.93 12.03
N PHE A 142 -25.98 -23.03 11.44
CA PHE A 142 -26.89 -21.90 11.24
C PHE A 142 -28.23 -22.26 11.89
N GLU A 143 -28.46 -21.85 13.10
CA GLU A 143 -29.72 -22.09 13.84
C GLU A 143 -30.25 -23.53 13.70
N ASP A 144 -31.03 -23.77 12.63
CA ASP A 144 -31.67 -25.06 12.33
C ASP A 144 -31.05 -25.82 11.13
N LYS A 145 -29.95 -25.30 10.56
CA LYS A 145 -29.27 -25.84 9.37
C LYS A 145 -27.77 -25.92 9.56
N TYR A 146 -27.15 -26.76 8.74
CA TYR A 146 -25.69 -26.85 8.65
C TYR A 146 -25.24 -26.42 7.26
N GLY A 147 -24.19 -25.61 7.23
CA GLY A 147 -23.42 -25.33 6.02
C GLY A 147 -22.13 -26.14 6.02
N LEU A 148 -21.62 -26.44 4.84
CA LEU A 148 -20.28 -27.02 4.66
C LEU A 148 -19.41 -26.01 3.96
N LEU A 149 -18.20 -25.81 4.48
CA LEU A 149 -17.15 -25.03 3.87
C LEU A 149 -15.93 -25.94 3.74
N PHE A 150 -15.13 -25.73 2.71
CA PHE A 150 -13.85 -26.44 2.64
C PHE A 150 -12.70 -25.45 2.55
N VAL A 151 -11.55 -25.84 3.10
CA VAL A 151 -10.31 -25.05 3.07
C VAL A 151 -9.70 -25.20 1.68
N SER A 152 -9.89 -24.19 0.83
CA SER A 152 -9.41 -24.22 -0.55
C SER A 152 -7.91 -23.87 -0.63
N GLU A 153 -7.45 -22.98 0.24
CA GLU A 153 -6.06 -22.52 0.25
C GLU A 153 -5.65 -22.06 1.65
N ILE A 154 -4.37 -22.17 1.98
CA ILE A 154 -3.78 -21.67 3.23
C ILE A 154 -2.59 -20.80 2.88
N ASN A 155 -2.68 -19.51 3.20
CA ASN A 155 -1.60 -18.55 3.04
C ASN A 155 -0.96 -18.27 4.41
N GLN A 156 0.31 -18.64 4.55
CA GLN A 156 1.04 -18.44 5.80
C GLN A 156 2.18 -17.44 5.60
N THR A 157 2.12 -16.35 6.35
CA THR A 157 3.21 -15.39 6.49
C THR A 157 3.84 -15.48 7.88
N PRO A 158 5.00 -14.84 8.14
CA PRO A 158 5.57 -14.77 9.48
C PRO A 158 4.63 -14.17 10.54
N ARG A 159 3.59 -13.43 10.13
CA ARG A 159 2.67 -12.73 11.01
C ARG A 159 1.31 -13.41 11.19
N LYS A 160 0.79 -14.04 10.12
CA LYS A 160 -0.59 -14.56 10.10
C LYS A 160 -0.71 -15.85 9.30
N ILE A 161 -1.78 -16.57 9.58
CA ILE A 161 -2.26 -17.70 8.78
C ILE A 161 -3.66 -17.31 8.31
N GLU A 162 -3.87 -17.30 7.00
CA GLU A 162 -5.15 -17.01 6.34
C GLU A 162 -5.67 -18.29 5.70
N TYR A 163 -6.95 -18.56 5.91
CA TYR A 163 -7.64 -19.70 5.33
C TYR A 163 -8.64 -19.18 4.31
N HIS A 164 -8.51 -19.60 3.07
CA HIS A 164 -9.51 -19.36 2.05
C HIS A 164 -10.55 -20.48 2.10
N LEU A 165 -11.78 -20.10 2.31
CA LEU A 165 -12.92 -21.03 2.44
C LEU A 165 -13.82 -20.89 1.22
N ALA A 166 -14.30 -22.00 0.70
CA ALA A 166 -15.24 -22.07 -0.42
C ALA A 166 -16.44 -22.96 -0.09
#